data_916b90f6d3223b99413845d579eb947a
#
_entry.id   916b90f6d3223b99413845d579eb947a
#
_cell.length_a   1.000
_cell.length_b   1.000
_cell.length_c   1.000
_cell.angle_alpha   90.00
_cell.angle_beta   90.00
_cell.angle_gamma   90.00
#
_symmetry.space_group_name_H-M   'P 1'
#
loop_
_entity.id
_entity.type
_entity.pdbx_description
1 polymer ?
#
loop_
_entity_poly.entity_id
_entity_poly.type
_entity_poly.pdbx_seq_one_letter_code
_entity_poly.pdbx_strand_id
1 'polypeptide(L)'
;MISYQIVEHGKPLQRAVLETPKPEGTEVLMRITRAGVCHSDLHIWDGYFDLGGGRRFYVKERGCIPPFTLGHEPFGVVEALGKKAKGVKVGQKRLIFPWIGCGKCAVCKAGQDNYCVSGSRFLGVNRPGAYSTHVLVPDPKYLVDTTGIDDSFACTLACSAVTVYSAINKLPALGPKDEVAVLGCGGLGLVAISILRAKGMKNIVGCDIDDAKLTAALKQGAKRTVNTLAPDA
;
A
#
# COMPACT_ATOMS: atom_id res chain seq x y z
N MET A 1 0.83 -14.46 18.95
CA MET A 1 1.11 -14.25 17.52
C MET A 1 2.61 -14.18 17.26
N ILE A 2 3.05 -14.46 16.03
CA ILE A 2 4.43 -14.27 15.60
C ILE A 2 4.52 -12.95 14.84
N SER A 3 5.60 -12.19 15.07
CA SER A 3 5.90 -10.95 14.38
C SER A 3 7.37 -10.92 13.98
N TYR A 4 7.68 -10.32 12.83
CA TYR A 4 9.04 -10.01 12.40
C TYR A 4 9.25 -8.51 12.50
N GLN A 5 10.20 -8.09 13.34
CA GLN A 5 10.34 -6.71 13.78
C GLN A 5 11.69 -6.12 13.42
N ILE A 6 11.70 -4.85 13.07
CA ILE A 6 12.90 -4.01 13.15
C ILE A 6 13.18 -3.83 14.65
N VAL A 7 14.34 -4.29 15.10
CA VAL A 7 14.87 -3.98 16.44
C VAL A 7 15.95 -2.90 16.32
N GLU A 8 16.70 -2.94 15.23
CA GLU A 8 17.68 -1.93 14.84
C GLU A 8 17.54 -1.69 13.33
N HIS A 9 17.50 -0.41 12.92
CA HIS A 9 17.40 -0.05 11.51
C HIS A 9 18.61 -0.57 10.70
N GLY A 10 18.37 -1.02 9.46
CA GLY A 10 19.39 -1.57 8.58
C GLY A 10 19.90 -2.96 8.97
N LYS A 11 19.33 -3.60 10.01
CA LYS A 11 19.66 -4.96 10.42
C LYS A 11 18.55 -5.95 10.10
N PRO A 12 18.85 -7.25 9.98
CA PRO A 12 17.84 -8.28 9.73
C PRO A 12 16.69 -8.21 10.74
N LEU A 13 15.47 -8.41 10.23
CA LEU A 13 14.28 -8.46 11.08
C LEU A 13 14.40 -9.59 12.09
N GLN A 14 13.96 -9.33 13.32
CA GLN A 14 13.97 -10.32 14.38
C GLN A 14 12.58 -10.91 14.61
N ARG A 15 12.54 -12.23 14.78
CA ARG A 15 11.30 -12.93 15.11
C ARG A 15 10.96 -12.69 16.59
N ALA A 16 9.76 -12.23 16.83
CA ALA A 16 9.20 -12.04 18.18
C ALA A 16 7.93 -12.89 18.34
N VAL A 17 7.71 -13.38 19.55
CA VAL A 17 6.44 -14.03 19.96
C VAL A 17 5.73 -13.05 20.87
N LEU A 18 4.55 -12.61 20.46
CA LEU A 18 3.74 -11.62 21.15
C LEU A 18 2.41 -12.23 21.56
N GLU A 19 1.74 -11.66 22.55
CA GLU A 19 0.35 -12.00 22.83
C GLU A 19 -0.53 -11.62 21.61
N THR A 20 -1.45 -12.51 21.25
CA THR A 20 -2.43 -12.21 20.19
C THR A 20 -3.48 -11.26 20.75
N PRO A 21 -3.68 -10.08 20.16
CA PRO A 21 -4.64 -9.12 20.68
C PRO A 21 -6.08 -9.66 20.58
N LYS A 22 -6.92 -9.29 21.54
CA LYS A 22 -8.35 -9.59 21.52
C LYS A 22 -9.11 -8.39 20.97
N PRO A 23 -9.97 -8.55 19.95
CA PRO A 23 -10.70 -7.43 19.38
C PRO A 23 -11.80 -6.96 20.33
N GLU A 24 -11.88 -5.65 20.55
CA GLU A 24 -12.90 -4.98 21.36
C GLU A 24 -13.75 -4.04 20.49
N GLY A 25 -14.93 -3.67 20.97
CA GLY A 25 -15.79 -2.70 20.28
C GLY A 25 -16.05 -3.05 18.81
N THR A 26 -15.59 -2.20 17.88
CA THR A 26 -15.68 -2.39 16.42
C THR A 26 -14.46 -3.10 15.83
N GLU A 27 -13.46 -3.45 16.63
CA GLU A 27 -12.23 -4.02 16.14
C GLU A 27 -12.43 -5.42 15.53
N VAL A 28 -11.55 -5.74 14.58
CA VAL A 28 -11.50 -7.04 13.90
C VAL A 28 -10.08 -7.59 13.99
N LEU A 29 -9.94 -8.81 14.49
CA LEU A 29 -8.68 -9.54 14.42
C LEU A 29 -8.60 -10.25 13.06
N MET A 30 -7.55 -9.93 12.32
CA MET A 30 -7.24 -10.53 11.03
C MET A 30 -6.06 -11.47 11.16
N ARG A 31 -6.23 -12.72 10.74
CA ARG A 31 -5.11 -13.65 10.54
C ARG A 31 -4.54 -13.41 9.14
N ILE A 32 -3.29 -12.96 9.08
CA ILE A 32 -2.62 -12.58 7.84
C ILE A 32 -2.24 -13.84 7.05
N THR A 33 -2.55 -13.85 5.77
CA THR A 33 -2.21 -14.93 4.83
C THR A 33 -1.29 -14.48 3.72
N ARG A 34 -1.30 -13.18 3.39
CA ARG A 34 -0.40 -12.52 2.44
C ARG A 34 -0.04 -11.13 2.95
N ALA A 35 1.19 -10.74 2.69
CA ALA A 35 1.66 -9.37 2.89
C ALA A 35 2.57 -9.01 1.72
N GLY A 36 2.22 -7.97 0.98
CA GLY A 36 3.08 -7.45 -0.07
C GLY A 36 4.32 -6.77 0.51
N VAL A 37 5.37 -6.70 -0.31
CA VAL A 37 6.60 -5.97 0.01
C VAL A 37 6.68 -4.75 -0.90
N CYS A 38 6.62 -3.57 -0.30
CA CYS A 38 6.74 -2.30 -0.99
C CYS A 38 8.14 -1.70 -0.78
N HIS A 39 8.58 -0.85 -1.70
CA HIS A 39 9.84 -0.13 -1.54
C HIS A 39 9.85 0.76 -0.28
N SER A 40 8.69 1.23 0.14
CA SER A 40 8.55 1.98 1.40
C SER A 40 8.90 1.15 2.64
N ASP A 41 8.72 -0.18 2.61
CA ASP A 41 9.16 -1.03 3.72
C ASP A 41 10.69 -1.03 3.85
N LEU A 42 11.43 -0.93 2.72
CA LEU A 42 12.90 -0.80 2.73
C LEU A 42 13.32 0.53 3.34
N HIS A 43 12.69 1.64 2.95
CA HIS A 43 12.98 2.95 3.55
C HIS A 43 12.70 2.97 5.06
N ILE A 44 11.61 2.32 5.50
CA ILE A 44 11.30 2.23 6.92
C ILE A 44 12.31 1.31 7.64
N TRP A 45 12.75 0.24 6.98
CA TRP A 45 13.80 -0.63 7.49
C TRP A 45 15.14 0.10 7.62
N ASP A 46 15.51 0.95 6.64
CA ASP A 46 16.68 1.84 6.69
C ASP A 46 16.56 2.92 7.78
N GLY A 47 15.33 3.26 8.20
CA GLY A 47 15.03 4.28 9.19
C GLY A 47 14.84 5.68 8.62
N TYR A 48 14.90 5.87 7.29
CA TYR A 48 14.71 7.17 6.64
C TYR A 48 14.26 7.04 5.18
N PHE A 49 13.68 8.12 4.68
CA PHE A 49 13.48 8.37 3.25
C PHE A 49 14.51 9.39 2.78
N ASP A 50 15.26 9.07 1.74
CA ASP A 50 16.13 10.03 1.07
C ASP A 50 15.28 10.94 0.17
N LEU A 51 15.31 12.24 0.45
CA LEU A 51 14.56 13.24 -0.29
C LEU A 51 15.41 13.93 -1.37
N GLY A 52 16.64 13.46 -1.60
CA GLY A 52 17.59 14.07 -2.49
C GLY A 52 18.27 15.32 -1.91
N GLY A 53 19.40 15.72 -2.52
CA GLY A 53 20.15 16.91 -2.10
C GLY A 53 20.67 16.82 -0.66
N GLY A 54 20.97 15.62 -0.16
CA GLY A 54 21.46 15.38 1.21
C GLY A 54 20.38 15.47 2.29
N ARG A 55 19.12 15.66 1.94
CA ARG A 55 18.01 15.74 2.90
C ARG A 55 17.42 14.35 3.16
N ARG A 56 17.18 14.04 4.43
CA ARG A 56 16.55 12.81 4.86
C ARG A 56 15.35 13.09 5.75
N PHE A 57 14.30 12.31 5.59
CA PHE A 57 13.16 12.28 6.48
C PHE A 57 13.23 11.00 7.33
N TYR A 58 13.41 11.14 8.63
CA TYR A 58 13.56 9.99 9.54
C TYR A 58 12.19 9.47 9.98
N VAL A 59 11.99 8.16 9.86
CA VAL A 59 10.69 7.51 10.14
C VAL A 59 10.28 7.59 11.61
N LYS A 60 11.24 7.73 12.53
CA LYS A 60 10.98 7.97 13.94
C LYS A 60 10.12 9.21 14.21
N GLU A 61 10.23 10.23 13.34
CA GLU A 61 9.46 11.47 13.43
C GLU A 61 7.95 11.24 13.19
N ARG A 62 7.59 10.10 12.59
CA ARG A 62 6.20 9.65 12.41
C ARG A 62 5.79 8.52 13.34
N GLY A 63 6.60 8.21 14.34
CA GLY A 63 6.28 7.21 15.36
C GLY A 63 6.67 5.77 14.99
N CYS A 64 7.47 5.57 13.93
CA CYS A 64 8.09 4.27 13.67
C CYS A 64 9.34 4.13 14.54
N ILE A 65 9.13 3.62 15.74
CA ILE A 65 10.20 3.44 16.77
C ILE A 65 10.38 1.94 17.00
N PRO A 66 11.60 1.39 16.83
CA PRO A 66 11.87 -0.01 17.16
C PRO A 66 11.61 -0.34 18.65
N PRO A 67 11.13 -1.57 18.96
CA PRO A 67 10.84 -2.65 18.03
C PRO A 67 9.55 -2.38 17.23
N PHE A 68 9.61 -2.52 15.91
CA PHE A 68 8.50 -2.16 15.02
C PHE A 68 8.22 -3.21 13.94
N THR A 69 6.95 -3.54 13.71
CA THR A 69 6.50 -4.50 12.69
C THR A 69 6.12 -3.78 11.41
N LEU A 70 6.81 -4.08 10.32
CA LEU A 70 6.54 -3.59 8.97
C LEU A 70 5.32 -4.25 8.32
N GLY A 71 5.08 -3.89 7.05
CA GLY A 71 4.11 -4.52 6.15
C GLY A 71 2.79 -3.74 6.09
N HIS A 72 2.62 -2.96 5.03
CA HIS A 72 1.43 -2.13 4.81
C HIS A 72 0.60 -2.58 3.60
N GLU A 73 0.83 -3.77 3.09
CA GLU A 73 0.04 -4.42 2.05
C GLU A 73 -0.59 -5.72 2.58
N PRO A 74 -1.49 -5.63 3.59
CA PRO A 74 -2.01 -6.78 4.30
C PRO A 74 -3.23 -7.39 3.64
N PHE A 75 -3.25 -8.74 3.58
CA PHE A 75 -4.41 -9.52 3.21
C PHE A 75 -4.57 -10.70 4.17
N GLY A 76 -5.79 -11.03 4.55
CA GLY A 76 -5.99 -12.10 5.50
C GLY A 76 -7.43 -12.56 5.64
N VAL A 77 -7.64 -13.36 6.67
CA VAL A 77 -8.94 -13.93 7.03
C VAL A 77 -9.41 -13.32 8.34
N VAL A 78 -10.66 -12.94 8.41
CA VAL A 78 -11.32 -12.50 9.67
C VAL A 78 -11.30 -13.66 10.66
N GLU A 79 -10.58 -13.52 11.78
CA GLU A 79 -10.44 -14.56 12.79
C GLU A 79 -11.38 -14.34 14.00
N ALA A 80 -11.47 -13.09 14.46
CA ALA A 80 -12.36 -12.75 15.56
C ALA A 80 -12.91 -11.32 15.41
N LEU A 81 -14.03 -11.06 16.05
CA LEU A 81 -14.79 -9.81 15.97
C LEU A 81 -15.02 -9.23 17.35
N GLY A 82 -14.83 -7.93 17.52
CA GLY A 82 -15.35 -7.19 18.64
C GLY A 82 -16.87 -7.17 18.65
N LYS A 83 -17.47 -7.03 19.82
CA LYS A 83 -18.94 -7.14 20.01
C LYS A 83 -19.76 -6.15 19.18
N LYS A 84 -19.17 -5.05 18.70
CA LYS A 84 -19.83 -4.02 17.89
C LYS A 84 -19.41 -4.06 16.41
N ALA A 85 -18.49 -4.94 16.01
CA ALA A 85 -18.09 -5.10 14.62
C ALA A 85 -19.25 -5.63 13.78
N LYS A 86 -19.56 -4.97 12.66
CA LYS A 86 -20.67 -5.32 11.76
C LYS A 86 -20.21 -5.30 10.30
N GLY A 87 -20.94 -6.01 9.42
CA GLY A 87 -20.67 -6.02 7.98
C GLY A 87 -19.64 -7.04 7.52
N VAL A 88 -18.99 -7.76 8.43
CA VAL A 88 -18.07 -8.86 8.13
C VAL A 88 -18.36 -10.07 9.02
N LYS A 89 -17.88 -11.25 8.61
CA LYS A 89 -18.06 -12.51 9.34
C LYS A 89 -16.71 -13.22 9.48
N VAL A 90 -16.53 -13.97 10.57
CA VAL A 90 -15.38 -14.86 10.76
C VAL A 90 -15.27 -15.80 9.56
N GLY A 91 -14.05 -16.06 9.12
CA GLY A 91 -13.71 -16.87 7.94
C GLY A 91 -13.68 -16.12 6.60
N GLN A 92 -14.20 -14.90 6.54
CA GLN A 92 -14.14 -14.12 5.30
C GLN A 92 -12.73 -13.66 5.01
N LYS A 93 -12.31 -13.78 3.75
CA LYS A 93 -11.08 -13.20 3.24
C LYS A 93 -11.28 -11.72 2.93
N ARG A 94 -10.32 -10.87 3.31
CA ARG A 94 -10.38 -9.42 3.06
C ARG A 94 -9.01 -8.84 2.83
N LEU A 95 -8.95 -7.89 1.92
CA LEU A 95 -7.86 -6.92 1.85
C LEU A 95 -8.02 -5.91 2.99
N ILE A 96 -6.95 -5.58 3.69
CA ILE A 96 -6.97 -4.56 4.73
C ILE A 96 -6.47 -3.25 4.13
N PHE A 97 -7.32 -2.22 4.10
CA PHE A 97 -6.91 -0.86 3.72
C PHE A 97 -6.04 -0.27 4.84
N PRO A 98 -4.74 -0.03 4.61
CA PRO A 98 -3.81 0.28 5.70
C PRO A 98 -3.81 1.75 6.12
N TRP A 99 -4.42 2.63 5.32
CA TRP A 99 -4.38 4.08 5.50
C TRP A 99 -5.45 4.55 6.48
N ILE A 100 -5.29 4.16 7.74
CA ILE A 100 -6.27 4.34 8.81
C ILE A 100 -6.15 5.75 9.38
N GLY A 101 -7.25 6.50 9.39
CA GLY A 101 -7.36 7.82 9.99
C GLY A 101 -7.82 7.79 11.45
N CYS A 102 -7.97 8.97 12.06
CA CYS A 102 -8.47 9.09 13.43
C CYS A 102 -9.99 8.88 13.54
N GLY A 103 -10.72 8.88 12.43
CA GLY A 103 -12.18 8.73 12.37
C GLY A 103 -12.99 9.93 12.88
N LYS A 104 -12.33 10.98 13.42
CA LYS A 104 -13.01 12.09 14.12
C LYS A 104 -12.83 13.46 13.43
N CYS A 105 -11.73 13.73 12.74
CA CYS A 105 -11.50 15.00 12.05
C CYS A 105 -12.40 15.13 10.81
N ALA A 106 -12.58 16.34 10.30
CA ALA A 106 -13.42 16.62 9.14
C ALA A 106 -13.01 15.79 7.91
N VAL A 107 -11.71 15.62 7.69
CA VAL A 107 -11.15 14.82 6.59
C VAL A 107 -11.56 13.34 6.68
N CYS A 108 -11.44 12.73 7.87
CA CYS A 108 -11.89 11.35 8.07
C CYS A 108 -13.42 11.20 7.96
N LYS A 109 -14.18 12.19 8.45
CA LYS A 109 -15.65 12.19 8.30
C LYS A 109 -16.09 12.31 6.85
N ALA A 110 -15.26 12.93 5.99
CA ALA A 110 -15.45 12.96 4.54
C ALA A 110 -14.96 11.69 3.82
N GLY A 111 -14.55 10.64 4.54
CA GLY A 111 -14.07 9.37 3.97
C GLY A 111 -12.63 9.42 3.44
N GLN A 112 -11.87 10.46 3.75
CA GLN A 112 -10.50 10.64 3.29
C GLN A 112 -9.48 10.33 4.40
N ASP A 113 -9.59 9.15 4.98
CA ASP A 113 -8.76 8.72 6.13
C ASP A 113 -7.25 8.81 5.86
N ASN A 114 -6.82 8.59 4.62
CA ASN A 114 -5.43 8.72 4.17
C ASN A 114 -4.85 10.14 4.27
N TYR A 115 -5.71 11.16 4.35
CA TYR A 115 -5.32 12.57 4.55
C TYR A 115 -5.60 13.06 5.98
N CYS A 116 -5.72 12.15 6.94
CA CYS A 116 -5.99 12.50 8.32
C CYS A 116 -4.98 13.49 8.88
N VAL A 117 -5.46 14.64 9.37
CA VAL A 117 -4.65 15.72 9.95
C VAL A 117 -4.45 15.60 11.45
N SER A 118 -5.22 14.72 12.11
CA SER A 118 -5.23 14.57 13.58
C SER A 118 -4.47 13.32 14.07
N GLY A 119 -3.53 12.82 13.27
CA GLY A 119 -2.72 11.64 13.56
C GLY A 119 -3.22 10.42 12.81
N SER A 120 -2.60 10.14 11.69
CA SER A 120 -2.77 8.90 10.93
C SER A 120 -2.24 7.70 11.72
N ARG A 121 -2.84 6.53 11.47
CA ARG A 121 -2.49 5.25 12.11
C ARG A 121 -2.26 4.19 11.04
N PHE A 122 -1.32 4.47 10.13
CA PHE A 122 -1.06 3.62 8.98
C PHE A 122 -0.37 2.33 9.40
N LEU A 123 -0.96 1.20 9.04
CA LEU A 123 -0.40 -0.12 9.32
C LEU A 123 0.96 -0.26 8.64
N GLY A 124 1.95 -0.80 9.34
CA GLY A 124 3.30 -1.01 8.85
C GLY A 124 4.12 0.27 8.64
N VAL A 125 3.56 1.45 8.96
CA VAL A 125 4.24 2.76 8.82
C VAL A 125 4.42 3.47 10.18
N ASN A 126 3.34 3.63 10.93
CA ASN A 126 3.36 4.20 12.28
C ASN A 126 2.47 3.43 13.26
N ARG A 127 1.98 2.28 12.85
CA ARG A 127 1.30 1.26 13.63
C ARG A 127 1.80 -0.11 13.17
N PRO A 128 1.94 -1.11 14.07
CA PRO A 128 2.38 -2.46 13.70
C PRO A 128 1.62 -3.02 12.50
N GLY A 129 2.36 -3.56 11.55
CA GLY A 129 1.85 -4.02 10.26
C GLY A 129 1.79 -5.54 10.10
N ALA A 130 1.78 -5.99 8.86
CA ALA A 130 1.43 -7.34 8.46
C ALA A 130 2.62 -8.30 8.32
N TYR A 131 3.86 -7.88 8.64
CA TYR A 131 4.94 -8.87 8.80
C TYR A 131 4.79 -9.60 10.13
N SER A 132 3.56 -10.01 10.37
CA SER A 132 3.10 -10.75 11.55
C SER A 132 1.98 -11.72 11.16
N THR A 133 1.69 -12.70 12.03
CA THR A 133 0.60 -13.64 11.79
C THR A 133 -0.78 -13.01 11.99
N HIS A 134 -0.87 -11.91 12.74
CA HIS A 134 -2.16 -11.25 13.03
C HIS A 134 -2.01 -9.73 13.06
N VAL A 135 -3.09 -9.07 12.64
CA VAL A 135 -3.24 -7.61 12.71
C VAL A 135 -4.60 -7.27 13.29
N LEU A 136 -4.63 -6.30 14.20
CA LEU A 136 -5.86 -5.75 14.74
C LEU A 136 -6.30 -4.53 13.91
N VAL A 137 -7.46 -4.63 13.26
CA VAL A 137 -8.05 -3.58 12.44
C VAL A 137 -9.13 -2.86 13.26
N PRO A 138 -9.14 -1.52 13.37
CA PRO A 138 -10.03 -0.82 14.29
C PRO A 138 -11.51 -0.82 13.90
N ASP A 139 -11.81 -1.02 12.63
CA ASP A 139 -13.19 -0.98 12.14
C ASP A 139 -13.32 -1.78 10.83
N PRO A 140 -14.42 -2.53 10.62
CA PRO A 140 -14.69 -3.27 9.39
C PRO A 140 -14.68 -2.43 8.11
N LYS A 141 -14.88 -1.12 8.19
CA LYS A 141 -14.82 -0.22 7.02
C LYS A 141 -13.46 -0.26 6.28
N TYR A 142 -12.41 -0.70 6.96
CA TYR A 142 -11.07 -0.88 6.37
C TYR A 142 -10.87 -2.27 5.75
N LEU A 143 -11.89 -3.11 5.75
CA LEU A 143 -11.84 -4.46 5.19
C LEU A 143 -12.55 -4.50 3.84
N VAL A 144 -11.76 -4.55 2.78
CA VAL A 144 -12.25 -4.50 1.40
C VAL A 144 -12.52 -5.91 0.88
N ASP A 145 -13.67 -6.11 0.26
CA ASP A 145 -13.99 -7.35 -0.44
C ASP A 145 -13.26 -7.38 -1.80
N THR A 146 -12.49 -8.41 -2.00
CA THR A 146 -11.75 -8.67 -3.25
C THR A 146 -12.09 -10.03 -3.83
N THR A 147 -13.33 -10.51 -3.60
CA THR A 147 -13.80 -11.78 -4.14
C THR A 147 -13.60 -11.84 -5.65
N GLY A 148 -13.01 -12.94 -6.14
CA GLY A 148 -12.68 -13.12 -7.56
C GLY A 148 -11.29 -12.61 -7.98
N ILE A 149 -10.56 -11.96 -7.07
CA ILE A 149 -9.17 -11.54 -7.29
C ILE A 149 -8.24 -12.52 -6.55
N ASP A 150 -7.14 -12.91 -7.19
CA ASP A 150 -6.11 -13.73 -6.54
C ASP A 150 -5.58 -13.04 -5.27
N ASP A 151 -5.48 -13.78 -4.17
CA ASP A 151 -5.11 -13.26 -2.86
C ASP A 151 -3.72 -12.60 -2.86
N SER A 152 -2.77 -13.12 -3.66
CA SER A 152 -1.40 -12.60 -3.74
C SER A 152 -1.32 -11.31 -4.57
N PHE A 153 -2.20 -11.15 -5.56
CA PHE A 153 -2.35 -9.89 -6.27
C PHE A 153 -3.16 -8.89 -5.44
N ALA A 154 -4.23 -9.34 -4.79
CA ALA A 154 -5.12 -8.48 -4.00
C ALA A 154 -4.35 -7.69 -2.92
N CYS A 155 -3.36 -8.30 -2.23
CA CYS A 155 -2.62 -7.60 -1.18
C CYS A 155 -1.88 -6.36 -1.71
N THR A 156 -1.36 -6.39 -2.94
CA THR A 156 -0.63 -5.25 -3.55
C THR A 156 -1.55 -4.06 -3.87
N LEU A 157 -2.86 -4.28 -3.97
CA LEU A 157 -3.83 -3.22 -4.23
C LEU A 157 -3.91 -2.21 -3.08
N ALA A 158 -3.53 -2.62 -1.86
CA ALA A 158 -3.56 -1.79 -0.67
C ALA A 158 -2.60 -0.58 -0.72
N CYS A 159 -1.53 -0.66 -1.50
CA CYS A 159 -0.55 0.42 -1.64
C CYS A 159 -0.42 0.87 -3.10
N SER A 160 0.19 0.05 -3.96
CA SER A 160 0.53 0.45 -5.33
C SER A 160 -0.69 0.87 -6.14
N ALA A 161 -1.73 0.06 -6.18
CA ALA A 161 -2.89 0.35 -7.02
C ALA A 161 -3.71 1.54 -6.49
N VAL A 162 -3.99 1.62 -5.18
CA VAL A 162 -4.75 2.73 -4.61
C VAL A 162 -4.02 4.06 -4.74
N THR A 163 -2.68 4.06 -4.62
CA THR A 163 -1.85 5.25 -4.79
C THR A 163 -1.93 5.77 -6.21
N VAL A 164 -1.72 4.90 -7.19
CA VAL A 164 -1.79 5.24 -8.61
C VAL A 164 -3.20 5.66 -9.02
N TYR A 165 -4.23 4.92 -8.59
CA TYR A 165 -5.62 5.26 -8.85
C TYR A 165 -5.97 6.64 -8.31
N SER A 166 -5.55 6.94 -7.09
CA SER A 166 -5.72 8.27 -6.48
C SER A 166 -5.01 9.38 -7.26
N ALA A 167 -3.80 9.12 -7.75
CA ALA A 167 -3.04 10.08 -8.56
C ALA A 167 -3.72 10.35 -9.89
N ILE A 168 -4.11 9.31 -10.62
CA ILE A 168 -4.79 9.42 -11.91
C ILE A 168 -6.11 10.18 -11.79
N ASN A 169 -6.89 9.95 -10.72
CA ASN A 169 -8.16 10.66 -10.50
C ASN A 169 -8.01 12.13 -10.14
N LYS A 170 -6.80 12.62 -9.88
CA LYS A 170 -6.50 14.06 -9.66
C LYS A 170 -6.05 14.76 -10.94
N LEU A 171 -5.80 14.02 -12.00
CA LEU A 171 -5.51 14.62 -13.30
C LEU A 171 -6.77 15.31 -13.84
N PRO A 172 -6.62 16.34 -14.69
CA PRO A 172 -7.74 16.88 -15.46
C PRO A 172 -8.47 15.77 -16.22
N ALA A 173 -9.69 16.03 -16.63
CA ALA A 173 -10.43 15.09 -17.45
C ALA A 173 -9.63 14.75 -18.71
N LEU A 174 -9.21 13.51 -18.84
CA LEU A 174 -8.44 12.99 -19.97
C LEU A 174 -9.39 12.40 -20.99
N GLY A 175 -9.21 12.79 -22.25
CA GLY A 175 -9.92 12.20 -23.39
C GLY A 175 -9.10 11.08 -24.06
N PRO A 176 -9.74 10.25 -24.90
CA PRO A 176 -9.05 9.10 -25.56
C PRO A 176 -7.97 9.52 -26.56
N LYS A 177 -7.91 10.81 -26.94
CA LYS A 177 -6.88 11.37 -27.84
C LYS A 177 -5.67 11.95 -27.08
N ASP A 178 -5.81 12.22 -25.80
CA ASP A 178 -4.72 12.75 -24.99
C ASP A 178 -3.58 11.75 -24.87
N GLU A 179 -2.36 12.25 -24.80
CA GLU A 179 -1.17 11.45 -24.56
C GLU A 179 -0.78 11.54 -23.07
N VAL A 180 -0.51 10.40 -22.46
CA VAL A 180 -0.08 10.30 -21.07
C VAL A 180 1.27 9.62 -20.99
N ALA A 181 2.26 10.32 -20.47
CA ALA A 181 3.57 9.74 -20.18
C ALA A 181 3.60 9.18 -18.74
N VAL A 182 4.06 7.94 -18.62
CA VAL A 182 4.32 7.27 -17.34
C VAL A 182 5.82 7.18 -17.15
N LEU A 183 6.35 8.00 -16.24
CA LEU A 183 7.78 8.06 -15.93
C LEU A 183 8.12 7.03 -14.84
N GLY A 184 8.94 6.04 -15.21
CA GLY A 184 9.24 4.87 -14.40
C GLY A 184 8.25 3.72 -14.64
N CYS A 185 8.70 2.65 -15.28
CA CYS A 185 7.91 1.46 -15.60
C CYS A 185 8.14 0.30 -14.62
N GLY A 186 8.40 0.61 -13.34
CA GLY A 186 8.41 -0.35 -12.24
C GLY A 186 7.00 -0.73 -11.78
N GLY A 187 6.86 -1.27 -10.57
CA GLY A 187 5.57 -1.74 -10.03
C GLY A 187 4.44 -0.71 -10.13
N LEU A 188 4.68 0.54 -9.69
CA LEU A 188 3.69 1.62 -9.77
C LEU A 188 3.37 1.99 -11.23
N GLY A 189 4.39 2.12 -12.08
CA GLY A 189 4.19 2.50 -13.49
C GLY A 189 3.41 1.48 -14.29
N LEU A 190 3.67 0.19 -14.10
CA LEU A 190 2.91 -0.88 -14.75
C LEU A 190 1.44 -0.88 -14.31
N VAL A 191 1.17 -0.64 -13.02
CA VAL A 191 -0.19 -0.46 -12.50
C VAL A 191 -0.84 0.79 -13.10
N ALA A 192 -0.10 1.91 -13.25
CA ALA A 192 -0.60 3.13 -13.89
C ALA A 192 -1.05 2.86 -15.32
N ILE A 193 -0.21 2.18 -16.11
CA ILE A 193 -0.54 1.80 -17.49
C ILE A 193 -1.82 0.98 -17.55
N SER A 194 -1.96 -0.02 -16.66
CA SER A 194 -3.17 -0.86 -16.57
C SER A 194 -4.42 -0.03 -16.28
N ILE A 195 -4.36 0.85 -15.28
CA ILE A 195 -5.50 1.68 -14.87
C ILE A 195 -5.87 2.66 -15.99
N LEU A 196 -4.88 3.33 -16.60
CA LEU A 196 -5.11 4.24 -17.72
C LEU A 196 -5.77 3.52 -18.91
N ARG A 197 -5.31 2.30 -19.24
CA ARG A 197 -5.93 1.45 -20.26
C ARG A 197 -7.38 1.11 -19.92
N ALA A 198 -7.64 0.68 -18.71
CA ALA A 198 -8.99 0.37 -18.23
C ALA A 198 -9.92 1.59 -18.26
N LYS A 199 -9.38 2.80 -18.09
CA LYS A 199 -10.09 4.08 -18.24
C LYS A 199 -10.26 4.53 -19.70
N GLY A 200 -9.83 3.72 -20.69
CA GLY A 200 -10.02 3.98 -22.13
C GLY A 200 -8.91 4.80 -22.78
N MET A 201 -7.82 5.10 -22.08
CA MET A 201 -6.67 5.81 -22.67
C MET A 201 -5.98 4.93 -23.72
N LYS A 202 -5.72 5.52 -24.89
CA LYS A 202 -5.10 4.82 -26.04
C LYS A 202 -3.63 5.23 -26.25
N ASN A 203 -3.28 6.44 -25.90
CA ASN A 203 -1.96 7.02 -26.16
C ASN A 203 -1.14 7.08 -24.87
N ILE A 204 -0.70 5.92 -24.37
CA ILE A 204 0.14 5.82 -23.15
C ILE A 204 1.58 5.59 -23.58
N VAL A 205 2.49 6.40 -23.08
CA VAL A 205 3.93 6.32 -23.29
C VAL A 205 4.59 5.85 -22.00
N GLY A 206 5.27 4.71 -22.04
CA GLY A 206 6.11 4.26 -20.92
C GLY A 206 7.53 4.78 -21.05
N CYS A 207 8.06 5.45 -20.04
CA CYS A 207 9.42 5.96 -20.00
C CYS A 207 10.20 5.29 -18.87
N ASP A 208 11.37 4.70 -19.19
CA ASP A 208 12.28 4.11 -18.20
C ASP A 208 13.69 4.09 -18.77
N ILE A 209 14.67 3.79 -17.95
CA ILE A 209 16.07 3.57 -18.33
C ILE A 209 16.38 2.10 -18.63
N ASP A 210 15.49 1.19 -18.30
CA ASP A 210 15.65 -0.26 -18.35
C ASP A 210 14.74 -0.86 -19.44
N ASP A 211 15.36 -1.46 -20.45
CA ASP A 211 14.66 -2.03 -21.61
C ASP A 211 13.75 -3.22 -21.24
N ALA A 212 14.07 -3.97 -20.18
CA ALA A 212 13.20 -5.04 -19.70
C ALA A 212 11.89 -4.48 -19.12
N LYS A 213 11.95 -3.35 -18.39
CA LYS A 213 10.78 -2.65 -17.90
C LYS A 213 9.98 -2.00 -19.02
N LEU A 214 10.64 -1.45 -20.04
CA LEU A 214 9.98 -0.91 -21.23
C LEU A 214 9.24 -2.01 -21.99
N THR A 215 9.84 -3.19 -22.13
CA THR A 215 9.16 -4.37 -22.70
C THR A 215 7.94 -4.77 -21.89
N ALA A 216 8.02 -4.75 -20.55
CA ALA A 216 6.88 -5.02 -19.67
C ALA A 216 5.79 -3.95 -19.83
N ALA A 217 6.15 -2.68 -19.99
CA ALA A 217 5.21 -1.59 -20.20
C ALA A 217 4.40 -1.76 -21.50
N LEU A 218 5.04 -2.18 -22.60
CA LEU A 218 4.34 -2.53 -23.85
C LEU A 218 3.35 -3.68 -23.66
N LYS A 219 3.78 -4.76 -22.99
CA LYS A 219 2.89 -5.90 -22.67
C LYS A 219 1.72 -5.48 -21.79
N GLN A 220 1.91 -4.50 -20.90
CA GLN A 220 0.89 -3.97 -20.01
C GLN A 220 -0.10 -3.03 -20.73
N GLY A 221 0.24 -2.57 -21.93
CA GLY A 221 -0.65 -1.79 -22.78
C GLY A 221 -0.19 -0.36 -23.05
N ALA A 222 1.06 -0.01 -22.80
CA ALA A 222 1.64 1.20 -23.36
C ALA A 222 1.64 1.12 -24.89
N LYS A 223 1.33 2.22 -25.58
CA LYS A 223 1.34 2.30 -27.03
C LYS A 223 2.76 2.36 -27.59
N ARG A 224 3.64 3.04 -26.89
CA ARG A 224 5.07 3.16 -27.18
C ARG A 224 5.87 3.35 -25.90
N THR A 225 7.16 3.16 -26.00
CA THR A 225 8.09 3.36 -24.90
C THR A 225 9.25 4.24 -25.32
N VAL A 226 9.88 4.87 -24.34
CA VAL A 226 11.08 5.71 -24.51
C VAL A 226 12.11 5.28 -23.47
N ASN A 227 13.30 4.89 -23.94
CA ASN A 227 14.44 4.72 -23.05
C ASN A 227 15.08 6.08 -22.83
N THR A 228 14.96 6.64 -21.62
CA THR A 228 15.41 8.01 -21.33
C THR A 228 16.93 8.16 -21.21
N LEU A 229 17.70 7.09 -21.35
CA LEU A 229 19.17 7.13 -21.53
C LEU A 229 19.59 7.06 -23.00
N ALA A 230 18.67 6.83 -23.94
CA ALA A 230 19.01 6.81 -25.35
C ALA A 230 19.38 8.22 -25.82
N PRO A 231 20.38 8.36 -26.73
CA PRO A 231 20.84 9.68 -27.20
C PRO A 231 19.75 10.55 -27.85
N ASP A 232 18.71 9.90 -28.40
CA ASP A 232 17.61 10.54 -29.15
C ASP A 232 16.28 10.50 -28.40
N ALA A 233 16.31 10.40 -27.04
CA ALA A 233 15.14 10.26 -26.18
C ALA A 233 14.32 11.57 -26.02
#